data_b3db966649a8bcd7b84fbb6ef3b2ce67
#
_entry.id   b3db966649a8bcd7b84fbb6ef3b2ce67
#
_cell.length_a   1.000
_cell.length_b   1.000
_cell.length_c   1.000
_cell.angle_alpha   90.00
_cell.angle_beta   90.00
_cell.angle_gamma   90.00
#
_symmetry.space_group_name_H-M   'P 1'
#
loop_
_entity.id
_entity.type
_entity.pdbx_description
1 polymer ?
#
loop_
_entity_poly.entity_id
_entity_poly.type
_entity_poly.pdbx_seq_one_letter_code
_entity_poly.pdbx_strand_id
1 'polypeptide(L)'
;MAEEGSLDVGVFGPVWTAGWQWPWAVVLALMLGLNFLLAADRIWLGGAILLGGPALAAAGVRAVNRRAADALETGATRARRAAAADTPGDATVHSLRAGTGSVPGLDPSKRYELTNLTVGERALRVHEGAEVDLFTTSWTVADGATEFPYDRLAAVTHEDGELRIGLVDGSSRTYPADRVPRDLLADVTERIRAERRDAAVAR
;
A
#
# COMPACT_ATOMS: atom_id res chain seq x y z
N MET A 1 -17.51 -1.12 11.57
CA MET A 1 -17.66 0.16 10.77
C MET A 1 -16.30 0.43 10.14
N ALA A 2 -16.25 0.65 8.82
CA ALA A 2 -15.00 1.02 8.19
C ALA A 2 -14.45 2.33 8.80
N GLU A 3 -13.17 2.37 9.05
CA GLU A 3 -12.47 3.57 9.53
C GLU A 3 -11.78 4.24 8.35
N GLU A 4 -11.93 5.57 8.22
CA GLU A 4 -11.30 6.34 7.15
C GLU A 4 -10.69 7.63 7.69
N GLY A 5 -9.72 8.17 6.98
CA GLY A 5 -9.11 9.43 7.36
C GLY A 5 -8.11 9.96 6.35
N SER A 6 -7.52 11.11 6.70
CA SER A 6 -6.51 11.76 5.87
C SER A 6 -5.10 11.51 6.40
N LEU A 7 -4.13 11.53 5.48
CA LEU A 7 -2.71 11.49 5.76
C LEU A 7 -2.15 12.92 5.73
N ASP A 8 -1.42 13.29 6.76
CA ASP A 8 -0.60 14.51 6.70
C ASP A 8 0.75 14.18 6.05
N VAL A 9 0.93 14.69 4.84
CA VAL A 9 2.19 14.51 4.10
C VAL A 9 3.22 15.62 4.40
N GLY A 10 2.85 16.62 5.20
CA GLY A 10 3.74 17.72 5.59
C GLY A 10 4.22 18.56 4.39
N VAL A 11 3.45 18.59 3.30
CA VAL A 11 3.77 19.28 2.06
C VAL A 11 2.56 20.07 1.60
N PHE A 12 2.77 21.26 1.07
CA PHE A 12 1.69 22.07 0.47
C PHE A 12 0.99 21.29 -0.64
N GLY A 13 -0.33 21.12 -0.53
CA GLY A 13 -1.14 20.26 -1.38
C GLY A 13 -0.88 20.42 -2.89
N PRO A 14 -0.83 21.65 -3.46
CA PRO A 14 -0.51 21.84 -4.88
C PRO A 14 0.86 21.31 -5.31
N VAL A 15 1.87 21.37 -4.43
CA VAL A 15 3.22 20.82 -4.71
C VAL A 15 3.16 19.28 -4.72
N TRP A 16 2.43 18.70 -3.78
CA TRP A 16 2.20 17.26 -3.72
C TRP A 16 1.51 16.73 -4.97
N THR A 17 0.39 17.38 -5.36
CA THR A 17 -0.37 17.03 -6.55
C THR A 17 0.45 17.20 -7.83
N ALA A 18 1.22 18.30 -7.94
CA ALA A 18 2.11 18.54 -9.09
C ALA A 18 3.17 17.44 -9.22
N GLY A 19 3.67 16.90 -8.10
CA GLY A 19 4.60 15.77 -8.11
C GLY A 19 4.01 14.51 -8.73
N TRP A 20 2.79 14.15 -8.37
CA TRP A 20 2.07 13.00 -8.93
C TRP A 20 1.67 13.18 -10.40
N GLN A 21 1.43 14.40 -10.81
CA GLN A 21 0.99 14.77 -12.15
C GLN A 21 2.09 15.48 -12.95
N TRP A 22 3.36 15.31 -12.59
CA TRP A 22 4.47 16.05 -13.16
C TRP A 22 4.52 16.05 -14.69
N PRO A 23 4.20 14.97 -15.42
CA PRO A 23 4.24 15.00 -16.89
C PRO A 23 3.23 16.01 -17.44
N TRP A 24 2.03 16.02 -16.89
CA TRP A 24 0.97 16.97 -17.28
C TRP A 24 1.29 18.40 -16.87
N ALA A 25 1.87 18.61 -15.69
CA ALA A 25 2.30 19.94 -15.23
C ALA A 25 3.34 20.53 -16.17
N VAL A 26 4.30 19.74 -16.64
CA VAL A 26 5.30 20.16 -17.62
C VAL A 26 4.66 20.47 -19.00
N VAL A 27 3.81 19.59 -19.52
CA VAL A 27 3.12 19.78 -20.79
C VAL A 27 2.28 21.07 -20.77
N LEU A 28 1.48 21.26 -19.73
CA LEU A 28 0.66 22.47 -19.58
C LEU A 28 1.51 23.74 -19.47
N ALA A 29 2.61 23.68 -18.72
CA ALA A 29 3.53 24.81 -18.61
C ALA A 29 4.16 25.19 -19.96
N LEU A 30 4.55 24.19 -20.75
CA LEU A 30 5.08 24.42 -22.10
C LEU A 30 4.01 25.03 -23.03
N MET A 31 2.80 24.45 -23.06
CA MET A 31 1.71 24.96 -23.91
C MET A 31 1.31 26.39 -23.55
N LEU A 32 1.05 26.65 -22.27
CA LEU A 32 0.64 27.97 -21.80
C LEU A 32 1.78 28.98 -21.92
N GLY A 33 2.99 28.61 -21.53
CA GLY A 33 4.13 29.50 -21.59
C GLY A 33 4.47 29.92 -23.01
N LEU A 34 4.45 28.97 -23.98
CA LEU A 34 4.65 29.30 -25.39
C LEU A 34 3.49 30.16 -25.96
N ASN A 35 2.26 29.87 -25.56
CA ASN A 35 1.14 30.70 -25.98
C ASN A 35 1.27 32.17 -25.51
N PHE A 36 1.65 32.40 -24.27
CA PHE A 36 1.87 33.77 -23.77
C PHE A 36 3.09 34.45 -24.39
N LEU A 37 4.14 33.71 -24.72
CA LEU A 37 5.30 34.26 -25.43
C LEU A 37 4.97 34.67 -26.85
N LEU A 38 4.21 33.82 -27.59
CA LEU A 38 4.06 33.99 -29.03
C LEU A 38 2.77 34.74 -29.43
N ALA A 39 1.66 34.51 -28.69
CA ALA A 39 0.37 35.03 -29.07
C ALA A 39 -0.12 36.23 -28.25
N ALA A 40 0.30 36.35 -26.98
CA ALA A 40 -0.20 37.38 -26.07
C ALA A 40 0.80 38.53 -25.81
N ASP A 41 1.94 38.52 -26.43
CA ASP A 41 3.04 39.48 -26.24
C ASP A 41 3.38 39.75 -24.76
N ARG A 42 3.25 38.71 -23.93
CA ARG A 42 3.50 38.74 -22.50
C ARG A 42 4.75 37.93 -22.14
N ILE A 43 5.91 38.39 -22.62
CA ILE A 43 7.17 37.65 -22.52
C ILE A 43 7.50 37.21 -21.07
N TRP A 44 7.32 38.13 -20.11
CA TRP A 44 7.60 37.83 -18.71
C TRP A 44 6.70 36.73 -18.14
N LEU A 45 5.40 36.76 -18.44
CA LEU A 45 4.46 35.75 -17.96
C LEU A 45 4.74 34.43 -18.64
N GLY A 46 4.97 34.41 -19.95
CA GLY A 46 5.34 33.20 -20.68
C GLY A 46 6.62 32.56 -20.14
N GLY A 47 7.66 33.36 -19.91
CA GLY A 47 8.92 32.91 -19.32
C GLY A 47 8.76 32.39 -17.89
N ALA A 48 7.97 33.06 -17.06
CA ALA A 48 7.69 32.62 -15.71
C ALA A 48 6.95 31.26 -15.67
N ILE A 49 6.00 31.03 -16.57
CA ILE A 49 5.27 29.74 -16.68
C ILE A 49 6.20 28.64 -17.19
N LEU A 50 7.01 28.92 -18.24
CA LEU A 50 7.94 27.96 -18.83
C LEU A 50 9.00 27.45 -17.84
N LEU A 51 9.47 28.30 -16.95
CA LEU A 51 10.47 27.94 -15.94
C LEU A 51 9.82 27.47 -14.64
N GLY A 52 8.78 28.14 -14.20
CA GLY A 52 8.09 27.87 -12.95
C GLY A 52 7.35 26.54 -12.93
N GLY A 53 6.71 26.16 -14.02
CA GLY A 53 5.97 24.89 -14.13
C GLY A 53 6.87 23.66 -13.95
N PRO A 54 7.95 23.51 -14.75
CA PRO A 54 8.89 22.42 -14.57
C PRO A 54 9.59 22.44 -13.21
N ALA A 55 9.91 23.63 -12.67
CA ALA A 55 10.50 23.73 -11.34
C ALA A 55 9.53 23.25 -10.24
N LEU A 56 8.26 23.61 -10.33
CA LEU A 56 7.22 23.12 -9.42
C LEU A 56 7.04 21.60 -9.54
N ALA A 57 7.02 21.07 -10.77
CA ALA A 57 6.95 19.65 -11.02
C ALA A 57 8.13 18.89 -10.39
N ALA A 58 9.37 19.39 -10.60
CA ALA A 58 10.58 18.80 -10.02
C ALA A 58 10.57 18.85 -8.48
N ALA A 59 10.13 19.97 -7.90
CA ALA A 59 9.95 20.09 -6.45
C ALA A 59 8.91 19.09 -5.93
N GLY A 60 7.81 18.91 -6.66
CA GLY A 60 6.77 17.94 -6.35
C GLY A 60 7.26 16.50 -6.40
N VAL A 61 7.95 16.08 -7.47
CA VAL A 61 8.57 14.75 -7.59
C VAL A 61 9.50 14.48 -6.40
N ARG A 62 10.35 15.47 -6.06
CA ARG A 62 11.25 15.34 -4.91
C ARG A 62 10.51 15.23 -3.58
N ALA A 63 9.42 15.97 -3.41
CA ALA A 63 8.59 15.93 -2.21
C ALA A 63 7.92 14.55 -2.07
N VAL A 64 7.32 14.03 -3.14
CA VAL A 64 6.70 12.70 -3.17
C VAL A 64 7.72 11.63 -2.82
N ASN A 65 8.86 11.57 -3.51
CA ASN A 65 9.88 10.52 -3.26
C ASN A 65 10.44 10.57 -1.83
N ARG A 66 10.44 11.73 -1.17
CA ARG A 66 10.93 11.87 0.21
C ARG A 66 9.91 11.56 1.29
N ARG A 67 8.64 11.85 1.05
CA ARG A 67 7.59 11.82 2.09
C ARG A 67 6.62 10.66 1.96
N ALA A 68 6.55 10.03 0.79
CA ALA A 68 5.58 8.97 0.57
C ALA A 68 5.81 7.74 1.47
N ALA A 69 7.07 7.42 1.77
CA ALA A 69 7.39 6.31 2.66
C ALA A 69 6.84 6.53 4.08
N ASP A 70 7.02 7.74 4.63
CA ASP A 70 6.52 8.11 5.97
C ASP A 70 4.99 8.11 6.01
N ALA A 71 4.35 8.64 4.95
CA ALA A 71 2.89 8.66 4.82
C ALA A 71 2.32 7.23 4.73
N LEU A 72 2.94 6.37 3.92
CA LEU A 72 2.55 4.96 3.80
C LEU A 72 2.71 4.23 5.13
N GLU A 73 3.82 4.44 5.86
CA GLU A 73 4.03 3.80 7.15
C GLU A 73 3.01 4.26 8.20
N THR A 74 2.58 5.52 8.14
CA THR A 74 1.51 6.05 8.98
C THR A 74 0.20 5.31 8.72
N GLY A 75 -0.20 5.15 7.45
CA GLY A 75 -1.38 4.39 7.06
C GLY A 75 -1.29 2.91 7.44
N ALA A 76 -0.14 2.26 7.17
CA ALA A 76 0.10 0.87 7.54
C ALA A 76 0.05 0.64 9.06
N THR A 77 0.54 1.60 9.84
CA THR A 77 0.46 1.52 11.32
C THR A 77 -0.99 1.56 11.82
N ARG A 78 -1.85 2.37 11.20
CA ARG A 78 -3.28 2.42 11.54
C ARG A 78 -3.97 1.10 11.17
N ALA A 79 -3.72 0.58 9.99
CA ALA A 79 -4.24 -0.72 9.55
C ALA A 79 -3.80 -1.86 10.50
N ARG A 80 -2.53 -1.88 10.92
CA ARG A 80 -2.03 -2.85 11.91
C ARG A 80 -2.73 -2.73 13.27
N ARG A 81 -2.98 -1.51 13.74
CA ARG A 81 -3.69 -1.29 15.01
C ARG A 81 -5.12 -1.78 14.97
N ALA A 82 -5.83 -1.53 13.85
CA ALA A 82 -7.17 -2.04 13.66
C ALA A 82 -7.18 -3.59 13.66
N ALA A 83 -6.26 -4.22 12.93
CA ALA A 83 -6.12 -5.68 12.93
C ALA A 83 -5.75 -6.24 14.30
N ALA A 84 -4.92 -5.56 15.07
CA ALA A 84 -4.53 -5.98 16.41
C ALA A 84 -5.68 -5.84 17.42
N ALA A 85 -6.56 -4.86 17.27
CA ALA A 85 -7.70 -4.66 18.16
C ALA A 85 -8.69 -5.83 18.12
N ASP A 86 -8.81 -6.49 16.97
CA ASP A 86 -9.68 -7.65 16.77
C ASP A 86 -9.01 -8.99 17.15
N THR A 87 -7.79 -8.94 17.65
CA THR A 87 -7.01 -10.15 17.91
C THR A 87 -6.76 -10.33 19.41
N PRO A 88 -7.21 -11.44 20.02
CA PRO A 88 -6.90 -11.72 21.43
C PRO A 88 -5.44 -12.17 21.59
N GLY A 89 -4.76 -11.64 22.62
CA GLY A 89 -3.44 -12.08 23.05
C GLY A 89 -2.25 -11.42 22.34
N ASP A 90 -1.05 -11.97 22.54
CA ASP A 90 0.23 -11.47 22.01
C ASP A 90 0.52 -11.93 20.56
N ALA A 91 -0.48 -11.96 19.70
CA ALA A 91 -0.29 -12.41 18.32
C ALA A 91 0.47 -11.37 17.48
N THR A 92 1.42 -11.85 16.69
CA THR A 92 2.22 -10.99 15.80
C THR A 92 1.41 -10.63 14.55
N VAL A 93 1.29 -9.33 14.29
CA VAL A 93 0.62 -8.80 13.09
C VAL A 93 1.65 -8.43 12.03
N HIS A 94 1.56 -9.06 10.87
CA HIS A 94 2.38 -8.77 9.69
C HIS A 94 1.55 -8.03 8.65
N SER A 95 2.03 -6.87 8.20
CA SER A 95 1.39 -6.12 7.12
C SER A 95 2.06 -6.42 5.79
N LEU A 96 1.30 -6.97 4.86
CA LEU A 96 1.67 -7.10 3.46
C LEU A 96 1.16 -5.88 2.70
N ARG A 97 1.86 -5.49 1.65
CA ARG A 97 1.48 -4.37 0.82
C ARG A 97 1.63 -4.70 -0.66
N ALA A 98 0.69 -4.24 -1.46
CA ALA A 98 0.76 -4.28 -2.91
C ALA A 98 0.51 -2.89 -3.47
N GLY A 99 1.44 -2.40 -4.29
CA GLY A 99 1.38 -1.06 -4.87
C GLY A 99 0.78 -1.06 -6.26
N THR A 100 -0.13 -0.10 -6.54
CA THR A 100 -0.73 0.11 -7.87
C THR A 100 -0.63 1.55 -8.32
N GLY A 101 -0.65 1.78 -9.62
CA GLY A 101 -0.63 3.13 -10.20
C GLY A 101 0.76 3.79 -10.15
N SER A 102 1.78 3.13 -10.70
CA SER A 102 3.12 3.70 -10.83
C SER A 102 3.13 4.93 -11.77
N VAL A 103 3.99 5.89 -11.45
CA VAL A 103 4.22 7.09 -12.28
C VAL A 103 5.70 7.15 -12.61
N PRO A 104 6.08 7.36 -13.89
CA PRO A 104 7.49 7.47 -14.25
C PRO A 104 8.25 8.49 -13.40
N GLY A 105 9.43 8.13 -12.91
CA GLY A 105 10.26 9.00 -12.07
C GLY A 105 9.80 9.16 -10.62
N LEU A 106 8.75 8.47 -10.20
CA LEU A 106 8.36 8.32 -8.80
C LEU A 106 8.68 6.92 -8.32
N ASP A 107 9.27 6.82 -7.12
CA ASP A 107 9.56 5.56 -6.46
C ASP A 107 8.27 4.89 -5.89
N PRO A 108 7.34 5.65 -5.25
CA PRO A 108 6.13 5.05 -4.69
C PRO A 108 5.04 4.88 -5.74
N SER A 109 4.16 3.90 -5.49
CA SER A 109 2.87 3.77 -6.18
C SER A 109 1.84 4.76 -5.64
N LYS A 110 0.81 5.08 -6.43
CA LYS A 110 -0.27 5.98 -6.00
C LYS A 110 -1.10 5.39 -4.88
N ARG A 111 -1.36 4.08 -4.95
CA ARG A 111 -2.18 3.33 -4.02
C ARG A 111 -1.45 2.11 -3.51
N TYR A 112 -1.74 1.76 -2.28
CA TYR A 112 -1.32 0.52 -1.66
C TYR A 112 -2.51 -0.16 -1.02
N GLU A 113 -2.72 -1.40 -1.42
CA GLU A 113 -3.58 -2.32 -0.71
C GLU A 113 -2.77 -2.98 0.41
N LEU A 114 -3.34 -3.01 1.60
CA LEU A 114 -2.69 -3.56 2.78
C LEU A 114 -3.49 -4.79 3.26
N THR A 115 -2.83 -5.93 3.31
CA THR A 115 -3.36 -7.14 3.91
C THR A 115 -2.62 -7.40 5.22
N ASN A 116 -3.32 -7.42 6.34
CA ASN A 116 -2.73 -7.70 7.64
C ASN A 116 -2.98 -9.17 8.02
N LEU A 117 -1.88 -9.88 8.29
CA LEU A 117 -1.89 -11.27 8.70
C LEU A 117 -1.56 -11.37 10.18
N THR A 118 -2.41 -12.03 10.93
CA THR A 118 -2.17 -12.32 12.34
C THR A 118 -1.97 -13.82 12.52
N VAL A 119 -0.77 -14.19 12.97
CA VAL A 119 -0.42 -15.59 13.24
C VAL A 119 -0.80 -15.90 14.69
N GLY A 120 -1.99 -16.46 14.86
CA GLY A 120 -2.51 -16.88 16.17
C GLY A 120 -2.05 -18.28 16.56
N GLU A 121 -2.48 -18.76 17.73
CA GLU A 121 -2.13 -20.11 18.21
C GLU A 121 -2.83 -21.22 17.40
N ARG A 122 -4.09 -21.01 16.99
CA ARG A 122 -4.95 -22.03 16.35
C ARG A 122 -5.32 -21.73 14.92
N ALA A 123 -5.14 -20.48 14.49
CA ALA A 123 -5.55 -20.03 13.17
C ALA A 123 -4.68 -18.88 12.66
N LEU A 124 -4.60 -18.77 11.35
CA LEU A 124 -4.15 -17.60 10.63
C LEU A 124 -5.35 -16.70 10.40
N ARG A 125 -5.28 -15.42 10.81
CA ARG A 125 -6.31 -14.43 10.50
C ARG A 125 -5.80 -13.47 9.46
N VAL A 126 -6.65 -13.15 8.49
CA VAL A 126 -6.36 -12.23 7.40
C VAL A 126 -7.36 -11.09 7.45
N HIS A 127 -6.87 -9.88 7.69
CA HIS A 127 -7.63 -8.64 7.63
C HIS A 127 -7.40 -8.00 6.27
N GLU A 128 -8.46 -7.89 5.50
CA GLU A 128 -8.48 -7.32 4.14
C GLU A 128 -9.09 -5.92 4.16
N GLY A 129 -8.98 -5.22 3.02
CA GLY A 129 -9.70 -3.96 2.80
C GLY A 129 -9.09 -2.73 3.51
N ALA A 130 -7.82 -2.81 3.86
CA ALA A 130 -7.08 -1.61 4.21
C ALA A 130 -6.39 -1.04 2.97
N GLU A 131 -6.62 0.24 2.68
CA GLU A 131 -6.06 0.94 1.52
C GLU A 131 -5.41 2.25 1.95
N VAL A 132 -4.29 2.57 1.34
CA VAL A 132 -3.61 3.86 1.46
C VAL A 132 -3.48 4.48 0.08
N ASP A 133 -4.17 5.58 -0.15
CA ASP A 133 -4.06 6.36 -1.39
C ASP A 133 -3.17 7.58 -1.14
N LEU A 134 -1.94 7.50 -1.63
CA LEU A 134 -0.96 8.58 -1.50
C LEU A 134 -1.27 9.77 -2.40
N PHE A 135 -1.99 9.54 -3.50
CA PHE A 135 -2.37 10.62 -4.40
C PHE A 135 -3.42 11.54 -3.77
N THR A 136 -4.46 10.96 -3.18
CA THR A 136 -5.53 11.69 -2.47
C THR A 136 -5.20 11.96 -1.01
N THR A 137 -4.08 11.43 -0.52
CA THR A 137 -3.66 11.49 0.90
C THR A 137 -4.72 10.97 1.86
N SER A 138 -5.34 9.85 1.49
CA SER A 138 -6.39 9.20 2.29
C SER A 138 -6.00 7.77 2.67
N TRP A 139 -6.64 7.26 3.68
CA TRP A 139 -6.56 5.85 4.07
C TRP A 139 -7.94 5.36 4.48
N THR A 140 -8.18 4.08 4.24
CA THR A 140 -9.38 3.37 4.68
C THR A 140 -8.98 2.03 5.30
N VAL A 141 -9.73 1.58 6.30
CA VAL A 141 -9.60 0.26 6.89
C VAL A 141 -11.00 -0.32 7.02
N ALA A 142 -11.25 -1.44 6.34
CA ALA A 142 -12.50 -2.17 6.48
C ALA A 142 -12.48 -3.02 7.76
N ASP A 143 -13.64 -3.23 8.35
CA ASP A 143 -13.81 -4.18 9.44
C ASP A 143 -13.89 -5.60 8.88
N GLY A 144 -13.41 -6.53 9.67
CA GLY A 144 -13.57 -7.95 9.46
C GLY A 144 -12.25 -8.66 9.14
N ALA A 145 -12.22 -9.90 9.59
CA ALA A 145 -11.13 -10.80 9.32
C ALA A 145 -11.67 -12.14 8.83
N THR A 146 -10.96 -12.75 7.89
CA THR A 146 -11.17 -14.15 7.53
C THR A 146 -10.25 -15.00 8.37
N GLU A 147 -10.79 -15.99 9.08
CA GLU A 147 -10.04 -16.90 9.92
C GLU A 147 -9.83 -18.24 9.19
N PHE A 148 -8.58 -18.68 9.17
CA PHE A 148 -8.15 -19.93 8.58
C PHE A 148 -7.56 -20.84 9.66
N PRO A 149 -8.29 -21.78 10.24
CA PRO A 149 -7.77 -22.76 11.18
C PRO A 149 -6.65 -23.59 10.53
N TYR A 150 -5.57 -23.89 11.30
CA TYR A 150 -4.39 -24.57 10.74
C TYR A 150 -4.70 -25.99 10.25
N ASP A 151 -5.68 -26.67 10.83
CA ASP A 151 -6.17 -27.98 10.37
C ASP A 151 -6.79 -27.95 8.96
N ARG A 152 -7.29 -26.78 8.53
CA ARG A 152 -7.84 -26.55 7.19
C ARG A 152 -6.84 -26.02 6.18
N LEU A 153 -5.65 -25.61 6.62
CA LEU A 153 -4.63 -25.08 5.74
C LEU A 153 -3.81 -26.21 5.09
N ALA A 154 -3.69 -26.17 3.77
CA ALA A 154 -2.81 -27.05 3.01
C ALA A 154 -1.39 -26.46 2.91
N ALA A 155 -1.28 -25.21 2.50
CA ALA A 155 -0.02 -24.49 2.37
C ALA A 155 -0.27 -22.99 2.31
N VAL A 156 0.78 -22.21 2.61
CA VAL A 156 0.83 -20.77 2.34
C VAL A 156 2.09 -20.51 1.52
N THR A 157 1.93 -19.92 0.33
CA THR A 157 3.02 -19.64 -0.61
C THR A 157 2.98 -18.19 -1.07
N HIS A 158 4.10 -17.69 -1.54
CA HIS A 158 4.19 -16.38 -2.18
C HIS A 158 4.87 -16.53 -3.54
N GLU A 159 4.13 -16.20 -4.59
CA GLU A 159 4.57 -16.27 -5.98
C GLU A 159 3.96 -15.10 -6.77
N ASP A 160 4.69 -14.54 -7.71
CA ASP A 160 4.23 -13.51 -8.65
C ASP A 160 3.57 -12.27 -8.01
N GLY A 161 4.02 -11.86 -6.82
CA GLY A 161 3.43 -10.71 -6.11
C GLY A 161 2.11 -11.02 -5.40
N GLU A 162 1.81 -12.30 -5.18
CA GLU A 162 0.61 -12.76 -4.52
C GLU A 162 0.93 -13.73 -3.38
N LEU A 163 0.27 -13.55 -2.24
CA LEU A 163 0.21 -14.53 -1.18
C LEU A 163 -0.97 -15.47 -1.46
N ARG A 164 -0.70 -16.76 -1.62
CA ARG A 164 -1.72 -17.78 -1.80
C ARG A 164 -1.87 -18.63 -0.55
N ILE A 165 -3.09 -18.71 -0.04
CA ILE A 165 -3.49 -19.56 1.06
C ILE A 165 -4.28 -20.73 0.47
N GLY A 166 -3.67 -21.92 0.41
CA GLY A 166 -4.29 -23.16 -0.06
C GLY A 166 -4.99 -23.91 1.09
N LEU A 167 -6.19 -24.41 0.84
CA LEU A 167 -6.98 -25.17 1.80
C LEU A 167 -6.95 -26.66 1.48
N VAL A 168 -7.21 -27.52 2.47
CA VAL A 168 -7.21 -28.98 2.33
C VAL A 168 -8.33 -29.52 1.43
N ASP A 169 -9.38 -28.72 1.20
CA ASP A 169 -10.48 -29.05 0.27
C ASP A 169 -10.13 -28.75 -1.20
N GLY A 170 -8.91 -28.28 -1.47
CA GLY A 170 -8.42 -27.91 -2.79
C GLY A 170 -8.75 -26.48 -3.21
N SER A 171 -9.51 -25.73 -2.43
CA SER A 171 -9.74 -24.31 -2.69
C SER A 171 -8.52 -23.46 -2.29
N SER A 172 -8.47 -22.24 -2.79
CA SER A 172 -7.43 -21.28 -2.41
C SER A 172 -7.97 -19.85 -2.34
N ARG A 173 -7.33 -19.03 -1.49
CA ARG A 173 -7.50 -17.59 -1.44
C ARG A 173 -6.19 -16.92 -1.80
N THR A 174 -6.27 -15.82 -2.55
CA THR A 174 -5.10 -15.09 -3.03
C THR A 174 -5.20 -13.63 -2.57
N TYR A 175 -4.09 -13.09 -2.11
CA TYR A 175 -3.99 -11.73 -1.60
C TYR A 175 -2.81 -11.03 -2.27
N PRO A 176 -2.98 -9.84 -2.80
CA PRO A 176 -1.89 -9.09 -3.41
C PRO A 176 -0.83 -8.74 -2.36
N ALA A 177 0.43 -9.04 -2.67
CA ALA A 177 1.55 -8.78 -1.78
C ALA A 177 2.86 -8.68 -2.56
N ASP A 178 3.41 -7.49 -2.73
CA ASP A 178 4.70 -7.29 -3.43
C ASP A 178 5.84 -8.06 -2.75
N ARG A 179 5.79 -8.16 -1.43
CA ARG A 179 6.77 -8.89 -0.60
C ARG A 179 6.09 -9.53 0.60
N VAL A 180 6.52 -10.73 0.92
CA VAL A 180 6.14 -11.44 2.13
C VAL A 180 7.38 -11.73 2.96
N PRO A 181 7.40 -11.42 4.27
CA PRO A 181 8.50 -11.77 5.17
C PRO A 181 8.71 -13.29 5.20
N ARG A 182 9.99 -13.73 5.11
CA ARG A 182 10.31 -15.16 5.10
C ARG A 182 10.01 -15.84 6.43
N ASP A 183 10.17 -15.13 7.52
CA ASP A 183 9.83 -15.54 8.87
C ASP A 183 8.34 -15.83 9.03
N LEU A 184 7.47 -15.00 8.45
CA LEU A 184 6.03 -15.24 8.42
C LEU A 184 5.68 -16.58 7.74
N LEU A 185 6.22 -16.82 6.54
CA LEU A 185 5.97 -18.08 5.82
C LEU A 185 6.51 -19.30 6.58
N ALA A 186 7.66 -19.17 7.24
CA ALA A 186 8.25 -20.21 8.04
C ALA A 186 7.39 -20.52 9.27
N ASP A 187 6.95 -19.48 10.01
CA ASP A 187 6.13 -19.65 11.22
C ASP A 187 4.78 -20.31 10.89
N VAL A 188 4.07 -19.81 9.87
CA VAL A 188 2.80 -20.42 9.44
C VAL A 188 3.00 -21.88 9.00
N THR A 189 4.07 -22.17 8.25
CA THR A 189 4.38 -23.54 7.82
C THR A 189 4.66 -24.47 9.01
N GLU A 190 5.37 -23.98 10.02
CA GLU A 190 5.65 -24.76 11.23
C GLU A 190 4.38 -25.07 12.01
N ARG A 191 3.47 -24.08 12.16
CA ARG A 191 2.19 -24.27 12.84
C ARG A 191 1.29 -25.28 12.10
N ILE A 192 1.22 -25.20 10.77
CA ILE A 192 0.49 -26.20 9.97
C ILE A 192 1.07 -27.62 10.21
N ARG A 193 2.40 -27.76 10.29
CA ARG A 193 3.06 -29.04 10.55
C ARG A 193 2.83 -29.55 11.97
N ALA A 194 2.83 -28.64 12.95
CA ALA A 194 2.55 -29.00 14.34
C ALA A 194 1.13 -29.54 14.48
N GLU A 195 0.13 -28.82 13.95
CA GLU A 195 -1.26 -29.25 13.99
C GLU A 195 -1.47 -30.63 13.35
N ARG A 196 -0.83 -30.90 12.20
CA ARG A 196 -0.91 -32.22 11.55
C ARG A 196 -0.26 -33.33 12.35
N ARG A 197 0.83 -33.06 13.09
CA ARG A 197 1.45 -34.06 13.98
C ARG A 197 0.53 -34.41 15.14
N ASP A 198 -0.08 -33.38 15.76
CA ASP A 198 -0.98 -33.56 16.90
C ASP A 198 -2.24 -34.33 16.49
N ALA A 199 -2.81 -34.02 15.32
CA ALA A 199 -3.93 -34.77 14.75
C ALA A 199 -3.58 -36.22 14.40
N ALA A 200 -2.31 -36.54 14.06
CA ALA A 200 -1.86 -37.90 13.79
C ALA A 200 -1.65 -38.73 15.08
N VAL A 201 -1.26 -38.08 16.18
CA VAL A 201 -1.07 -38.74 17.50
C VAL A 201 -2.42 -39.03 18.18
N ALA A 202 -3.44 -38.22 17.89
CA ALA A 202 -4.78 -38.35 18.49
C ALA A 202 -5.65 -39.44 17.85
N ARG A 203 -5.17 -40.13 16.81
CA ARG A 203 -5.85 -41.26 16.12
C ARG A 203 -5.30 -42.60 16.55
#